data_00b915e1c690881a11e486f973fda362
#
_entry.id   00b915e1c690881a11e486f973fda362
#
_cell.length_a   1.000
_cell.length_b   1.000
_cell.length_c   1.000
_cell.angle_alpha   90.00
_cell.angle_beta   90.00
_cell.angle_gamma   90.00
#
_symmetry.space_group_name_H-M   'P 1'
#
loop_
_entity.id
_entity.type
_entity.pdbx_description
1 polymer ?
#
loop_
_entity_poly.entity_id
_entity_poly.type
_entity_poly.pdbx_seq_one_letter_code
_entity_poly.pdbx_strand_id
1 'polypeptide(L)'
;MERHSFAMEIKKGKKNDYRQILGEIWPDLTAFLDQEKVHNFSIWNCDSLIFGYYETDENNEFSEEKKASIQALTSRIDHTFTWISTPGENMRLMYHNFGIVRENKELIRHRMFMTRLKPDCEEEYKARHDGLVAAREGRIDPGPD
;
A
#
# COMPACT_ATOMS: atom_id res chain seq x y z
N MET A 1 -11.97 9.35 3.98
CA MET A 1 -10.69 8.66 4.16
C MET A 1 -10.23 8.15 2.82
N GLU A 2 -9.08 8.59 2.37
CA GLU A 2 -8.46 8.21 1.11
C GLU A 2 -7.49 7.06 1.32
N ARG A 3 -7.36 6.19 0.32
CA ARG A 3 -6.48 5.01 0.35
C ARG A 3 -5.39 5.17 -0.66
N HIS A 4 -4.18 4.87 -0.24
CA HIS A 4 -2.98 5.02 -1.05
C HIS A 4 -2.25 3.69 -1.12
N SER A 5 -1.68 3.41 -2.28
CA SER A 5 -0.90 2.21 -2.51
C SER A 5 0.26 2.48 -3.46
N PHE A 6 1.37 1.81 -3.22
CA PHE A 6 2.56 1.94 -4.04
C PHE A 6 3.32 0.62 -4.14
N ALA A 7 4.17 0.51 -5.15
CA ALA A 7 5.01 -0.64 -5.35
C ALA A 7 6.44 -0.23 -5.77
N MET A 8 7.41 -0.95 -5.25
CA MET A 8 8.83 -0.77 -5.53
C MET A 8 9.51 -2.14 -5.72
N GLU A 9 10.65 -2.14 -6.38
CA GLU A 9 11.49 -3.31 -6.51
C GLU A 9 12.89 -3.02 -5.97
N ILE A 10 13.36 -3.85 -5.05
CA ILE A 10 14.71 -3.76 -4.50
C ILE A 10 15.70 -4.12 -5.59
N LYS A 11 16.70 -3.26 -5.82
CA LYS A 11 17.78 -3.50 -6.78
C LYS A 11 18.59 -4.74 -6.40
N LYS A 12 19.06 -5.45 -7.41
CA LYS A 12 19.87 -6.65 -7.21
C LYS A 12 21.06 -6.37 -6.29
N GLY A 13 21.21 -7.20 -5.25
CA GLY A 13 22.27 -7.07 -4.26
C GLY A 13 22.03 -6.04 -3.16
N LYS A 14 20.91 -5.30 -3.19
CA LYS A 14 20.60 -4.23 -2.24
C LYS A 14 19.64 -4.62 -1.11
N LYS A 15 19.27 -5.89 -1.00
CA LYS A 15 18.28 -6.35 -0.02
C LYS A 15 18.71 -6.09 1.44
N ASN A 16 19.98 -6.31 1.75
CA ASN A 16 20.49 -6.06 3.11
C ASN A 16 20.61 -4.57 3.40
N ASP A 17 21.09 -3.77 2.44
CA ASP A 17 21.18 -2.32 2.57
C ASP A 17 19.77 -1.73 2.80
N TYR A 18 18.78 -2.15 2.00
CA TYR A 18 17.40 -1.74 2.14
C TYR A 18 16.86 -2.04 3.55
N ARG A 19 17.05 -3.27 4.02
CA ARG A 19 16.56 -3.70 5.34
C ARG A 19 17.22 -2.93 6.47
N GLN A 20 18.53 -2.74 6.39
CA GLN A 20 19.28 -2.01 7.40
C GLN A 20 18.82 -0.56 7.46
N ILE A 21 18.85 0.15 6.34
CA ILE A 21 18.49 1.57 6.28
C ILE A 21 17.02 1.78 6.67
N LEU A 22 16.12 0.91 6.23
CA LEU A 22 14.71 0.97 6.63
C LEU A 22 14.59 0.87 8.16
N GLY A 23 15.33 -0.03 8.80
CA GLY A 23 15.35 -0.15 10.26
C GLY A 23 15.86 1.11 10.95
N GLU A 24 16.87 1.77 10.37
CA GLU A 24 17.45 3.01 10.91
C GLU A 24 16.49 4.20 10.79
N ILE A 25 15.76 4.33 9.68
CA ILE A 25 14.82 5.44 9.46
C ILE A 25 13.44 5.17 10.05
N TRP A 26 13.15 3.95 10.47
CA TRP A 26 11.82 3.55 10.90
C TRP A 26 11.24 4.38 12.05
N PRO A 27 12.00 4.71 13.12
CA PRO A 27 11.49 5.57 14.18
C PRO A 27 11.08 6.96 13.69
N ASP A 28 11.90 7.59 12.85
CA ASP A 28 11.62 8.90 12.30
C ASP A 28 10.44 8.86 11.32
N LEU A 29 10.38 7.81 10.50
CA LEU A 29 9.27 7.60 9.57
C LEU A 29 7.94 7.44 10.32
N THR A 30 7.89 6.61 11.35
CA THR A 30 6.65 6.41 12.12
C THR A 30 6.24 7.66 12.87
N ALA A 31 7.19 8.41 13.45
CA ALA A 31 6.90 9.69 14.09
C ALA A 31 6.32 10.70 13.09
N PHE A 32 6.86 10.77 11.88
CA PHE A 32 6.31 11.60 10.81
C PHE A 32 4.88 11.18 10.43
N LEU A 33 4.65 9.88 10.24
CA LEU A 33 3.34 9.36 9.87
C LEU A 33 2.28 9.64 10.94
N ASP A 34 2.63 9.50 12.22
CA ASP A 34 1.75 9.81 13.35
C ASP A 34 1.42 11.31 13.41
N GLN A 35 2.43 12.16 13.23
CA GLN A 35 2.24 13.61 13.19
C GLN A 35 1.30 14.03 12.05
N GLU A 36 1.43 13.40 10.90
CA GLU A 36 0.65 13.71 9.70
C GLU A 36 -0.69 12.97 9.65
N LYS A 37 -1.05 12.24 10.70
CA LYS A 37 -2.30 11.46 10.79
C LYS A 37 -2.46 10.49 9.63
N VAL A 38 -1.38 9.85 9.25
CA VAL A 38 -1.40 8.74 8.30
C VAL A 38 -1.81 7.48 9.04
N HIS A 39 -2.87 6.84 8.58
CA HIS A 39 -3.45 5.67 9.21
C HIS A 39 -3.07 4.39 8.46
N ASN A 40 -3.05 3.28 9.18
CA ASN A 40 -2.89 1.92 8.61
C ASN A 40 -1.68 1.76 7.69
N PHE A 41 -0.60 2.51 7.93
CA PHE A 41 0.62 2.36 7.14
C PHE A 41 1.19 0.96 7.27
N SER A 42 1.37 0.30 6.14
CA SER A 42 1.84 -1.08 6.07
C SER A 42 2.80 -1.26 4.90
N ILE A 43 3.89 -1.97 5.13
CA ILE A 43 4.84 -2.38 4.08
C ILE A 43 4.96 -3.90 4.08
N TRP A 44 4.81 -4.50 2.92
CA TRP A 44 5.01 -5.92 2.70
C TRP A 44 6.16 -6.17 1.74
N ASN A 45 6.92 -7.19 2.02
CA ASN A 45 8.01 -7.65 1.16
C ASN A 45 7.73 -9.06 0.65
N CYS A 46 7.81 -9.23 -0.66
CA CYS A 46 7.78 -10.52 -1.32
C CYS A 46 8.99 -10.61 -2.26
N ASP A 47 10.04 -11.30 -1.83
CA ASP A 47 11.33 -11.39 -2.50
C ASP A 47 11.99 -10.03 -2.74
N SER A 48 12.08 -9.55 -3.99
CA SER A 48 12.57 -8.20 -4.33
C SER A 48 11.46 -7.15 -4.35
N LEU A 49 10.19 -7.55 -4.33
CA LEU A 49 9.06 -6.64 -4.45
C LEU A 49 8.64 -6.10 -3.08
N ILE A 50 8.38 -4.82 -3.04
CA ILE A 50 7.84 -4.09 -1.89
C ILE A 50 6.50 -3.53 -2.29
N PHE A 51 5.52 -3.72 -1.44
CA PHE A 51 4.20 -3.11 -1.56
C PHE A 51 3.92 -2.29 -0.32
N GLY A 52 3.41 -1.08 -0.51
CA GLY A 52 3.00 -0.22 0.57
C GLY A 52 1.52 0.15 0.46
N TYR A 53 0.92 0.37 1.61
CA TYR A 53 -0.44 0.84 1.76
C TYR A 53 -0.54 1.79 2.94
N TYR A 54 -1.33 2.83 2.80
CA TYR A 54 -1.69 3.73 3.90
C TYR A 54 -3.01 4.43 3.62
N GLU A 55 -3.56 5.06 4.66
CA GLU A 55 -4.80 5.83 4.58
C GLU A 55 -4.56 7.25 5.09
N THR A 56 -5.25 8.22 4.50
CA THR A 56 -5.26 9.61 4.95
C THR A 56 -6.69 10.10 5.12
N ASP A 57 -6.87 11.16 5.89
CA ASP A 57 -8.14 11.87 5.91
C ASP A 57 -8.38 12.53 4.54
N GLU A 58 -9.65 12.75 4.20
CA GLU A 58 -10.00 13.44 2.96
C GLU A 58 -9.40 14.85 2.93
N ASN A 59 -8.86 15.24 1.79
CA ASN A 59 -8.18 16.52 1.58
C ASN A 59 -6.91 16.73 2.44
N ASN A 60 -6.27 15.65 2.89
CA ASN A 60 -4.98 15.76 3.56
C ASN A 60 -3.86 15.94 2.52
N GLU A 61 -3.79 17.13 1.92
CA GLU A 61 -2.68 17.48 1.05
C GLU A 61 -1.45 17.82 1.91
N PHE A 62 -0.36 17.11 1.65
CA PHE A 62 0.90 17.44 2.30
C PHE A 62 1.41 18.80 1.80
N SER A 63 1.70 19.69 2.73
CA SER A 63 2.39 20.95 2.41
C SER A 63 3.77 20.68 1.80
N GLU A 64 4.34 21.66 1.10
CA GLU A 64 5.68 21.52 0.53
C GLU A 64 6.75 21.23 1.59
N GLU A 65 6.60 21.76 2.80
CA GLU A 65 7.47 21.46 3.92
C GLU A 65 7.41 19.99 4.34
N LYS A 66 6.20 19.42 4.39
CA LYS A 66 5.97 18.02 4.71
C LYS A 66 6.49 17.08 3.61
N LYS A 67 6.31 17.47 2.35
CA LYS A 67 6.90 16.75 1.21
C LYS A 67 8.43 16.76 1.29
N ALA A 68 9.03 17.88 1.64
CA ALA A 68 10.47 17.97 1.82
C ALA A 68 10.97 17.10 2.98
N SER A 69 10.21 17.03 4.09
CA SER A 69 10.56 16.21 5.25
C SER A 69 10.54 14.70 4.91
N ILE A 70 9.48 14.22 4.26
CA ILE A 70 9.42 12.82 3.84
C ILE A 70 10.48 12.51 2.78
N GLN A 71 10.75 13.43 1.87
CA GLN A 71 11.80 13.27 0.88
C GLN A 71 13.18 13.17 1.51
N ALA A 72 13.47 13.94 2.55
CA ALA A 72 14.73 13.86 3.29
C ALA A 72 14.91 12.48 3.94
N LEU A 73 13.85 11.90 4.50
CA LEU A 73 13.87 10.55 5.06
C LEU A 73 14.07 9.50 3.95
N THR A 74 13.30 9.58 2.89
CA THR A 74 13.31 8.58 1.82
C THR A 74 14.58 8.64 0.96
N SER A 75 15.24 9.80 0.84
CA SER A 75 16.50 9.94 0.11
C SER A 75 17.63 9.09 0.68
N ARG A 76 17.55 8.70 1.95
CA ARG A 76 18.52 7.79 2.57
C ARG A 76 18.44 6.37 2.03
N ILE A 77 17.28 5.95 1.51
CA ILE A 77 16.99 4.58 1.11
C ILE A 77 16.70 4.42 -0.39
N ASP A 78 16.38 5.47 -1.11
CA ASP A 78 15.93 5.47 -2.51
C ASP A 78 16.94 4.83 -3.50
N HIS A 79 18.23 4.91 -3.19
CA HIS A 79 19.28 4.27 -3.99
C HIS A 79 19.21 2.73 -3.97
N THR A 80 18.44 2.14 -3.07
CA THR A 80 18.33 0.68 -2.88
C THR A 80 17.21 0.04 -3.70
N PHE A 81 16.29 0.82 -4.23
CA PHE A 81 15.13 0.32 -4.98
C PHE A 81 14.85 1.14 -6.24
N THR A 82 13.92 0.66 -7.03
CA THR A 82 13.29 1.39 -8.14
C THR A 82 11.78 1.35 -7.95
N TRP A 83 11.11 2.43 -8.35
CA TRP A 83 9.65 2.48 -8.34
C TRP A 83 9.08 1.59 -9.45
N ILE A 84 8.04 0.80 -9.12
CA ILE A 84 7.17 0.10 -10.08
C ILE A 84 5.95 0.98 -10.36
N SER A 85 5.33 1.52 -9.31
CA SER A 85 4.28 2.54 -9.44
C SER A 85 4.89 3.93 -9.65
N THR A 86 4.12 4.87 -10.20
CA THR A 86 4.54 6.27 -10.26
C THR A 86 4.58 6.85 -8.85
N PRO A 87 5.70 7.46 -8.42
CA PRO A 87 5.77 8.10 -7.11
C PRO A 87 4.69 9.18 -6.93
N GLY A 88 3.96 9.12 -5.82
CA GLY A 88 2.89 10.05 -5.51
C GLY A 88 1.54 9.75 -6.17
N GLU A 89 1.48 8.76 -7.05
CA GLU A 89 0.23 8.28 -7.66
C GLU A 89 -0.18 6.93 -7.08
N ASN A 90 -1.48 6.73 -6.94
CA ASN A 90 -2.01 5.46 -6.53
C ASN A 90 -1.91 4.42 -7.65
N MET A 91 -1.63 3.17 -7.29
CA MET A 91 -1.80 2.07 -8.24
C MET A 91 -3.26 1.99 -8.68
N ARG A 92 -3.48 1.54 -9.93
CA ARG A 92 -4.83 1.35 -10.47
C ARG A 92 -5.64 0.40 -9.58
N LEU A 93 -6.76 0.89 -9.07
CA LEU A 93 -7.71 0.05 -8.35
C LEU A 93 -8.47 -0.84 -9.35
N MET A 94 -8.22 -2.13 -9.29
CA MET A 94 -8.88 -3.11 -10.16
C MET A 94 -10.19 -3.61 -9.58
N TYR A 95 -10.26 -3.75 -8.27
CA TYR A 95 -11.39 -4.33 -7.58
C TYR A 95 -11.41 -3.92 -6.12
N HIS A 96 -12.59 -3.63 -5.61
CA HIS A 96 -12.79 -3.35 -4.20
C HIS A 96 -14.10 -3.97 -3.70
N ASN A 97 -14.00 -4.74 -2.61
CA ASN A 97 -15.15 -5.25 -1.90
C ASN A 97 -14.99 -4.90 -0.41
N PHE A 98 -15.88 -4.08 0.11
CA PHE A 98 -15.82 -3.67 1.53
C PHE A 98 -16.16 -4.81 2.50
N GLY A 99 -16.88 -5.84 2.04
CA GLY A 99 -17.37 -6.87 2.95
C GLY A 99 -18.13 -6.25 4.13
N ILE A 100 -17.95 -6.80 5.32
CA ILE A 100 -18.46 -6.23 6.57
C ILE A 100 -17.45 -5.21 7.09
N VAL A 101 -17.90 -3.97 7.27
CA VAL A 101 -17.12 -2.93 7.94
C VAL A 101 -17.14 -3.18 9.44
N ARG A 102 -15.99 -3.54 10.01
CA ARG A 102 -15.85 -3.75 11.46
C ARG A 102 -15.62 -2.42 12.17
N GLU A 103 -16.33 -2.20 13.27
CA GLU A 103 -16.14 -1.00 14.10
C GLU A 103 -14.77 -0.99 14.78
N ASN A 104 -14.34 -2.14 15.29
CA ASN A 104 -13.04 -2.27 15.94
C ASN A 104 -11.95 -2.58 14.89
N LYS A 105 -11.30 -1.53 14.40
CA LYS A 105 -10.22 -1.63 13.40
C LYS A 105 -8.92 -2.23 13.93
N GLU A 106 -8.69 -2.24 15.24
CA GLU A 106 -7.48 -2.81 15.84
C GLU A 106 -7.37 -4.32 15.63
N LEU A 107 -8.50 -4.97 15.42
CA LEU A 107 -8.56 -6.41 15.12
C LEU A 107 -8.42 -6.73 13.62
N ILE A 108 -8.40 -5.71 12.76
CA ILE A 108 -8.27 -5.91 11.32
C ILE A 108 -6.79 -6.18 11.00
N ARG A 109 -6.51 -7.32 10.39
CA ARG A 109 -5.19 -7.65 9.86
C ARG A 109 -5.21 -7.54 8.34
N HIS A 110 -4.43 -6.62 7.83
CA HIS A 110 -4.23 -6.53 6.40
C HIS A 110 -3.32 -7.68 5.95
N ARG A 111 -3.72 -8.34 4.89
CA ARG A 111 -2.92 -9.39 4.24
C ARG A 111 -2.73 -9.01 2.79
N MET A 112 -1.54 -9.18 2.32
CA MET A 112 -1.21 -9.02 0.90
C MET A 112 -0.78 -10.37 0.32
N PHE A 113 -1.17 -10.62 -0.89
CA PHE A 113 -0.64 -11.70 -1.70
C PHE A 113 -0.37 -11.16 -3.11
N MET A 114 0.60 -11.74 -3.77
CA MET A 114 1.00 -11.38 -5.12
C MET A 114 0.67 -12.53 -6.08
N THR A 115 0.08 -12.18 -7.20
CA THR A 115 -0.10 -13.09 -8.34
C THR A 115 0.43 -12.43 -9.61
N ARG A 116 0.78 -13.22 -10.61
CA ARG A 116 1.09 -12.72 -11.94
C ARG A 116 -0.07 -13.02 -12.86
N LEU A 117 -0.58 -11.98 -13.50
CA LEU A 117 -1.51 -12.15 -14.59
C LEU A 117 -0.75 -12.66 -15.84
N LYS A 118 -1.44 -13.43 -16.66
CA LYS A 118 -0.94 -13.73 -18.01
C LYS A 118 -0.93 -12.43 -18.82
N PRO A 119 -0.03 -12.29 -19.78
CA PRO A 119 -0.04 -11.13 -20.67
C PRO A 119 -1.44 -10.93 -21.27
N ASP A 120 -1.82 -9.67 -21.40
CA ASP A 120 -3.10 -9.23 -22.01
C ASP A 120 -4.39 -9.73 -21.32
N CYS A 121 -4.30 -10.18 -20.06
CA CYS A 121 -5.45 -10.65 -19.27
C CYS A 121 -5.97 -9.64 -18.25
N GLU A 122 -5.50 -8.41 -18.23
CA GLU A 122 -5.85 -7.42 -17.22
C GLU A 122 -7.33 -7.06 -17.23
N GLU A 123 -7.89 -6.82 -18.41
CA GLU A 123 -9.30 -6.45 -18.55
C GLU A 123 -10.23 -7.65 -18.26
N GLU A 124 -9.84 -8.85 -18.65
CA GLU A 124 -10.57 -10.07 -18.29
C GLU A 124 -10.56 -10.30 -16.78
N TYR A 125 -9.40 -10.10 -16.13
CA TYR A 125 -9.26 -10.21 -14.68
C TYR A 125 -10.19 -9.24 -13.97
N LYS A 126 -10.21 -7.98 -14.40
CA LYS A 126 -11.11 -6.97 -13.86
C LYS A 126 -12.57 -7.36 -14.05
N ALA A 127 -12.97 -7.72 -15.26
CA ALA A 127 -14.36 -8.08 -15.58
C ALA A 127 -14.86 -9.28 -14.74
N ARG A 128 -14.01 -10.28 -14.52
CA ARG A 128 -14.34 -11.42 -13.64
C ARG A 128 -14.54 -11.01 -12.19
N HIS A 129 -13.71 -10.10 -11.67
CA HIS A 129 -13.87 -9.57 -10.32
C HIS A 129 -15.13 -8.72 -10.18
N ASP A 130 -15.40 -7.84 -11.15
CA ASP A 130 -16.64 -7.05 -11.18
C ASP A 130 -17.88 -7.95 -11.19
N GLY A 131 -17.84 -9.04 -11.95
CA GLY A 131 -18.91 -10.05 -11.96
C GLY A 131 -19.11 -10.76 -10.61
N LEU A 132 -18.03 -10.99 -9.86
CA LEU A 132 -18.13 -11.54 -8.50
C LEU A 132 -18.76 -10.55 -7.51
N VAL A 133 -18.49 -9.25 -7.65
CA VAL A 133 -19.16 -8.20 -6.84
C VAL A 133 -20.64 -8.19 -7.12
N ALA A 134 -21.03 -8.08 -8.41
CA ALA A 134 -22.43 -8.06 -8.82
C ALA A 134 -23.21 -9.30 -8.35
N ALA A 135 -22.56 -10.47 -8.38
CA ALA A 135 -23.18 -11.72 -7.88
C ALA A 135 -23.35 -11.75 -6.35
N ARG A 136 -22.61 -10.91 -5.63
CA ARG A 136 -22.68 -10.79 -4.16
C ARG A 136 -23.56 -9.64 -3.67
N GLU A 137 -23.96 -8.72 -4.53
CA GLU A 137 -24.87 -7.65 -4.17
C GLU A 137 -26.17 -8.26 -3.61
N GLY A 138 -26.44 -7.98 -2.32
CA GLY A 138 -27.53 -8.56 -1.55
C GLY A 138 -27.21 -9.88 -0.81
N ARG A 139 -26.00 -10.40 -0.90
CA ARG A 139 -25.53 -11.56 -0.12
C ARG A 139 -24.29 -11.16 0.67
N ILE A 140 -24.47 -10.37 1.70
CA ILE A 140 -23.40 -10.14 2.69
C ILE A 140 -23.33 -11.39 3.54
N ASP A 141 -22.37 -12.26 3.26
CA ASP A 141 -21.98 -13.32 4.17
C ASP A 141 -21.23 -12.66 5.34
N PRO A 142 -21.74 -12.73 6.58
CA PRO A 142 -21.06 -12.13 7.71
C PRO A 142 -19.67 -12.71 7.96
N GLY A 143 -19.29 -13.80 7.30
CA GLY A 143 -18.02 -14.47 7.53
C GLY A 143 -17.97 -15.13 8.92
N PRO A 144 -17.02 -15.99 9.16
CA PRO A 144 -16.80 -16.51 10.50
C PRO A 144 -16.31 -15.38 11.41
N ASP A 145 -16.90 -15.28 12.60
CA ASP A 145 -16.48 -14.39 13.68
C ASP A 145 -15.00 -14.62 14.08
#